data_8becd405b210ffd40ca3c7c35462e55f
#
_entry.id   8becd405b210ffd40ca3c7c35462e55f
#
_cell.length_a   1.000
_cell.length_b   1.000
_cell.length_c   1.000
_cell.angle_alpha   90.00
_cell.angle_beta   90.00
_cell.angle_gamma   90.00
#
_symmetry.space_group_name_H-M   'P 1'
#
loop_
_entity.id
_entity.type
_entity.pdbx_description
1 polymer ?
#
loop_
_entity_poly.entity_id
_entity_poly.type
_entity_poly.pdbx_seq_one_letter_code
_entity_poly.pdbx_strand_id
1 'polypeptide(L)'
;TSAILPLAPLLKNKMVDPGDIVVDSKSGVTGAGAKAKDMTHFPEVFGNFSAYALKSHRHTPEIQNTLHQYAGDEVRIQFTPHLLPIDRGILTTTYSKPLGEVDEELVQETFLNFYEKEHFVRVIDQPPSVKHVRGSNYCDIYVTYDERTDRIITVSTIDNLVKGAAGQAIQNMNIMFRLIEQNGLKNAPLSP
;
A
#
# COMPACT_ATOMS: atom_id res chain seq x y z
N THR A 1 2.10 4.65 2.03
CA THR A 1 1.12 3.89 2.83
C THR A 1 0.84 2.53 2.22
N SER A 2 0.28 2.42 1.01
CA SER A 2 -0.08 1.14 0.38
C SER A 2 1.10 0.18 0.15
N ALA A 3 2.32 0.65 0.04
CA ALA A 3 3.51 -0.19 -0.03
C ALA A 3 4.05 -0.59 1.35
N ILE A 4 3.92 0.31 2.34
CA ILE A 4 4.50 0.10 3.66
C ILE A 4 3.65 -0.86 4.49
N LEU A 5 2.33 -0.64 4.55
CA LEU A 5 1.45 -1.47 5.37
C LEU A 5 1.52 -2.97 5.01
N PRO A 6 1.47 -3.40 3.74
CA PRO A 6 1.55 -4.83 3.46
C PRO A 6 2.94 -5.45 3.69
N LEU A 7 4.02 -4.66 3.75
CA LEU A 7 5.37 -5.17 4.00
C LEU A 7 5.77 -5.14 5.48
N ALA A 8 5.14 -4.29 6.30
CA ALA A 8 5.48 -4.12 7.71
C ALA A 8 5.37 -5.42 8.52
N PRO A 9 4.29 -6.23 8.43
CA PRO A 9 4.20 -7.50 9.15
C PRO A 9 5.30 -8.49 8.77
N LEU A 10 5.59 -8.60 7.47
CA LEU A 10 6.57 -9.54 6.94
C LEU A 10 8.00 -9.20 7.41
N LEU A 11 8.37 -7.93 7.35
CA LEU A 11 9.69 -7.46 7.76
C LEU A 11 9.86 -7.50 9.29
N LYS A 12 8.81 -7.09 10.04
CA LYS A 12 8.85 -7.12 11.52
C LYS A 12 9.05 -8.52 12.07
N ASN A 13 8.45 -9.51 11.42
CA ASN A 13 8.56 -10.93 11.81
C ASN A 13 9.70 -11.67 11.10
N LYS A 14 10.55 -10.95 10.32
CA LYS A 14 11.69 -11.51 9.59
C LYS A 14 11.29 -12.67 8.65
N MET A 15 10.12 -12.58 8.06
CA MET A 15 9.60 -13.61 7.17
C MET A 15 10.11 -13.51 5.74
N VAL A 16 10.65 -12.35 5.35
CA VAL A 16 11.09 -12.08 3.97
C VAL A 16 12.48 -11.47 3.91
N ASP A 17 13.19 -11.75 2.81
CA ASP A 17 14.48 -11.13 2.50
C ASP A 17 14.29 -9.62 2.26
N PRO A 18 14.88 -8.74 3.11
CA PRO A 18 14.76 -7.30 2.95
C PRO A 18 15.43 -6.76 1.68
N GLY A 19 16.24 -7.55 1.01
CA GLY A 19 16.94 -7.22 -0.24
C GLY A 19 16.21 -7.69 -1.51
N ASP A 20 15.18 -8.55 -1.40
CA ASP A 20 14.44 -9.13 -2.55
C ASP A 20 12.92 -8.82 -2.45
N ILE A 21 12.59 -7.54 -2.59
CA ILE A 21 11.22 -7.04 -2.53
C ILE A 21 10.90 -6.24 -3.79
N VAL A 22 9.85 -6.65 -4.49
CA VAL A 22 9.28 -5.91 -5.62
C VAL A 22 7.98 -5.24 -5.17
N VAL A 23 7.83 -3.96 -5.49
CA VAL A 23 6.65 -3.14 -5.20
C VAL A 23 6.13 -2.53 -6.49
N ASP A 24 4.98 -2.96 -6.92
CA ASP A 24 4.34 -2.54 -8.17
C ASP A 24 3.02 -1.79 -7.84
N SER A 25 3.03 -0.46 -7.99
CA SER A 25 1.92 0.41 -7.60
C SER A 25 1.22 1.05 -8.80
N LYS A 26 -0.10 1.00 -8.80
CA LYS A 26 -0.99 1.58 -9.82
C LYS A 26 -1.81 2.69 -9.16
N SER A 27 -1.61 3.94 -9.60
CA SER A 27 -2.22 5.12 -8.98
C SER A 27 -3.13 5.89 -9.94
N GLY A 28 -4.26 6.36 -9.43
CA GLY A 28 -5.09 7.33 -10.12
C GLY A 28 -4.42 8.70 -10.26
N VAL A 29 -4.90 9.48 -11.23
CA VAL A 29 -4.28 10.75 -11.68
C VAL A 29 -4.30 11.86 -10.63
N THR A 30 -5.25 11.87 -9.71
CA THR A 30 -5.37 12.93 -8.70
C THR A 30 -4.18 12.98 -7.74
N GLY A 31 -3.39 11.89 -7.64
CA GLY A 31 -2.13 11.87 -6.89
C GLY A 31 -1.06 12.82 -7.41
N ALA A 32 -1.16 13.26 -8.65
CA ALA A 32 -0.24 14.24 -9.24
C ALA A 32 -0.47 15.69 -8.76
N GLY A 33 -1.60 15.94 -8.06
CA GLY A 33 -2.00 17.27 -7.60
C GLY A 33 -2.59 18.15 -8.70
N ALA A 34 -2.93 19.39 -8.35
CA ALA A 34 -3.61 20.32 -9.24
C ALA A 34 -2.71 20.97 -10.31
N LYS A 35 -1.38 20.88 -10.16
CA LYS A 35 -0.45 21.48 -11.14
C LYS A 35 -0.49 20.68 -12.44
N ALA A 36 -0.81 21.37 -13.54
CA ALA A 36 -0.81 20.75 -14.87
C ALA A 36 0.59 20.21 -15.24
N LYS A 37 0.60 19.02 -15.82
CA LYS A 37 1.79 18.34 -16.36
C LYS A 37 1.38 17.59 -17.63
N ASP A 38 2.28 17.48 -18.59
CA ASP A 38 2.01 16.79 -19.85
C ASP A 38 1.45 15.39 -19.61
N MET A 39 2.13 14.60 -18.77
CA MET A 39 1.72 13.21 -18.45
C MET A 39 0.37 13.08 -17.71
N THR A 40 -0.20 14.17 -17.22
CA THR A 40 -1.51 14.18 -16.52
C THR A 40 -2.56 14.94 -17.30
N HIS A 41 -2.22 15.41 -18.52
CA HIS A 41 -3.16 16.05 -19.42
C HIS A 41 -4.20 15.04 -19.92
N PHE A 42 -5.46 15.45 -20.01
CA PHE A 42 -6.57 14.52 -20.29
C PHE A 42 -6.35 13.64 -21.53
N PRO A 43 -5.93 14.14 -22.71
CA PRO A 43 -5.66 13.31 -23.89
C PRO A 43 -4.53 12.29 -23.68
N GLU A 44 -3.56 12.58 -22.82
CA GLU A 44 -2.44 11.69 -22.54
C GLU A 44 -2.80 10.58 -21.54
N VAL A 45 -3.73 10.86 -20.63
CA VAL A 45 -4.17 9.93 -19.58
C VAL A 45 -5.34 9.07 -20.01
N PHE A 46 -6.29 9.64 -20.78
CA PHE A 46 -7.51 8.94 -21.14
C PHE A 46 -7.21 7.72 -22.01
N GLY A 47 -7.66 6.54 -21.54
CA GLY A 47 -7.41 5.27 -22.25
C GLY A 47 -5.95 4.79 -22.21
N ASN A 48 -5.08 5.41 -21.41
CA ASN A 48 -3.66 5.09 -21.31
C ASN A 48 -3.29 4.52 -19.93
N PHE A 49 -2.31 3.63 -19.91
CA PHE A 49 -1.73 3.04 -18.71
C PHE A 49 -0.22 2.99 -18.86
N SER A 50 0.52 3.70 -18.03
CA SER A 50 1.96 3.85 -18.21
C SER A 50 2.73 3.79 -16.89
N ALA A 51 3.91 3.16 -16.93
CA ALA A 51 4.88 3.25 -15.85
C ALA A 51 5.62 4.59 -15.91
N TYR A 52 6.00 5.14 -14.78
CA TYR A 52 6.72 6.41 -14.71
C TYR A 52 7.77 6.42 -13.61
N ALA A 53 8.72 7.34 -13.68
CA ALA A 53 9.74 7.60 -12.67
C ALA A 53 10.46 6.34 -12.14
N LEU A 54 10.72 5.36 -13.01
CA LEU A 54 11.49 4.17 -12.65
C LEU A 54 12.85 4.58 -12.10
N LYS A 55 13.27 3.95 -11.01
CA LYS A 55 14.52 4.22 -10.27
C LYS A 55 14.65 5.63 -9.68
N SER A 56 13.76 6.57 -10.00
CA SER A 56 13.88 7.99 -9.62
C SER A 56 12.68 8.51 -8.82
N HIS A 57 11.72 7.65 -8.47
CA HIS A 57 10.54 8.09 -7.76
C HIS A 57 10.85 8.55 -6.33
N ARG A 58 10.39 9.75 -5.98
CA ARG A 58 10.67 10.42 -4.69
C ARG A 58 10.24 9.62 -3.45
N HIS A 59 9.25 8.73 -3.56
CA HIS A 59 8.80 7.90 -2.44
C HIS A 59 9.67 6.66 -2.22
N THR A 60 10.56 6.28 -3.14
CA THR A 60 11.42 5.11 -2.94
C THR A 60 12.24 5.18 -1.66
N PRO A 61 13.00 6.27 -1.41
CA PRO A 61 13.76 6.38 -0.16
C PRO A 61 12.86 6.47 1.08
N GLU A 62 11.70 7.12 0.98
CA GLU A 62 10.72 7.19 2.08
C GLU A 62 10.22 5.80 2.48
N ILE A 63 9.82 4.98 1.48
CA ILE A 63 9.35 3.61 1.71
C ILE A 63 10.47 2.78 2.35
N GLN A 64 11.68 2.80 1.78
CA GLN A 64 12.82 2.06 2.31
C GLN A 64 13.18 2.44 3.74
N ASN A 65 13.28 3.74 4.02
CA ASN A 65 13.60 4.25 5.36
C ASN A 65 12.54 3.85 6.41
N THR A 66 11.26 3.87 6.03
CA THR A 66 10.20 3.45 6.94
C THR A 66 10.24 1.94 7.17
N LEU A 67 10.42 1.15 6.12
CA LEU A 67 10.51 -0.31 6.22
C LEU A 67 11.76 -0.78 6.96
N HIS A 68 12.87 -0.06 6.86
CA HIS A 68 14.07 -0.29 7.65
C HIS A 68 13.79 -0.31 9.16
N GLN A 69 12.89 0.56 9.65
CA GLN A 69 12.51 0.58 11.08
C GLN A 69 11.79 -0.69 11.53
N TYR A 70 11.07 -1.37 10.64
CA TYR A 70 10.44 -2.65 10.91
C TYR A 70 11.41 -3.83 10.80
N ALA A 71 12.26 -3.82 9.79
CA ALA A 71 13.24 -4.88 9.55
C ALA A 71 14.38 -4.90 10.58
N GLY A 72 14.79 -3.72 11.04
CA GLY A 72 16.01 -3.54 11.83
C GLY A 72 17.28 -3.73 10.99
N ASP A 73 17.16 -3.78 9.67
CA ASP A 73 18.23 -3.97 8.69
C ASP A 73 17.95 -3.18 7.43
N GLU A 74 18.94 -3.03 6.53
CA GLU A 74 18.77 -2.30 5.27
C GLU A 74 17.73 -2.98 4.37
N VAL A 75 16.70 -2.22 3.99
CA VAL A 75 15.65 -2.68 3.08
C VAL A 75 15.88 -2.10 1.70
N ARG A 76 15.88 -2.94 0.68
CA ARG A 76 15.96 -2.55 -0.73
C ARG A 76 14.71 -3.02 -1.46
N ILE A 77 14.06 -2.09 -2.14
CA ILE A 77 12.87 -2.39 -2.93
C ILE A 77 13.07 -2.05 -4.41
N GLN A 78 12.54 -2.88 -5.26
CA GLN A 78 12.32 -2.53 -6.67
C GLN A 78 10.95 -1.89 -6.78
N PHE A 79 10.90 -0.54 -6.83
CA PHE A 79 9.63 0.19 -6.91
C PHE A 79 9.28 0.58 -8.34
N THR A 80 8.12 0.16 -8.82
CA THR A 80 7.59 0.48 -10.15
C THR A 80 6.21 1.12 -10.04
N PRO A 81 6.12 2.45 -10.06
CA PRO A 81 4.83 3.15 -10.07
C PRO A 81 4.24 3.24 -11.48
N HIS A 82 2.90 3.15 -11.56
CA HIS A 82 2.13 3.31 -12.78
C HIS A 82 1.03 4.35 -12.59
N LEU A 83 0.69 5.05 -13.66
CA LEU A 83 -0.43 5.96 -13.74
C LEU A 83 -1.58 5.28 -14.49
N LEU A 84 -2.76 5.28 -13.86
CA LEU A 84 -3.99 4.74 -14.44
C LEU A 84 -4.94 5.86 -14.85
N PRO A 85 -5.80 5.64 -15.86
CA PRO A 85 -6.81 6.59 -16.30
C PRO A 85 -8.06 6.56 -15.39
N ILE A 86 -7.83 6.56 -14.08
CA ILE A 86 -8.89 6.67 -13.06
C ILE A 86 -8.62 7.89 -12.19
N ASP A 87 -9.67 8.45 -11.62
CA ASP A 87 -9.56 9.64 -10.77
C ASP A 87 -8.88 9.35 -9.43
N ARG A 88 -9.31 8.32 -8.70
CA ARG A 88 -8.88 8.02 -7.32
C ARG A 88 -8.59 6.55 -7.11
N GLY A 89 -7.67 6.29 -6.18
CA GLY A 89 -7.27 4.98 -5.71
C GLY A 89 -5.82 4.65 -6.03
N ILE A 90 -5.23 3.85 -5.17
CA ILE A 90 -3.94 3.17 -5.41
C ILE A 90 -4.15 1.69 -5.12
N LEU A 91 -3.75 0.86 -6.07
CA LEU A 91 -3.57 -0.57 -5.85
C LEU A 91 -2.07 -0.86 -5.91
N THR A 92 -1.55 -1.50 -4.88
CA THR A 92 -0.15 -1.92 -4.81
C THR A 92 -0.07 -3.43 -4.68
N THR A 93 0.71 -4.07 -5.53
CA THR A 93 1.09 -5.48 -5.40
C THR A 93 2.54 -5.55 -4.96
N THR A 94 2.85 -6.37 -3.96
CA THR A 94 4.23 -6.66 -3.59
C THR A 94 4.54 -8.13 -3.79
N TYR A 95 5.79 -8.40 -4.13
CA TYR A 95 6.34 -9.75 -4.24
C TYR A 95 7.60 -9.79 -3.40
N SER A 96 7.63 -10.70 -2.43
CA SER A 96 8.75 -10.82 -1.50
C SER A 96 9.21 -12.26 -1.42
N LYS A 97 10.53 -12.47 -1.36
CA LYS A 97 11.10 -13.80 -1.18
C LYS A 97 11.06 -14.17 0.31
N PRO A 98 10.46 -15.31 0.69
CA PRO A 98 10.46 -15.74 2.07
C PRO A 98 11.87 -16.08 2.57
N LEU A 99 12.08 -15.92 3.89
CA LEU A 99 13.23 -16.41 4.64
C LEU A 99 12.77 -17.61 5.47
N GLY A 100 13.26 -18.80 5.11
CA GLY A 100 12.87 -20.03 5.79
C GLY A 100 11.57 -20.63 5.26
N GLU A 101 11.05 -21.60 6.01
CA GLU A 101 9.81 -22.29 5.65
C GLU A 101 8.59 -21.41 6.02
N VAL A 102 7.71 -21.22 5.06
CA VAL A 102 6.44 -20.50 5.23
C VAL A 102 5.33 -21.30 4.52
N ASP A 103 4.12 -21.14 5.01
CA ASP A 103 2.93 -21.64 4.38
C ASP A 103 1.84 -20.55 4.36
N GLU A 104 0.73 -20.82 3.71
CA GLU A 104 -0.39 -19.90 3.57
C GLU A 104 -0.98 -19.50 4.93
N GLU A 105 -1.14 -20.47 5.85
CA GLU A 105 -1.75 -20.25 7.16
C GLU A 105 -0.89 -19.32 8.02
N LEU A 106 0.42 -19.58 8.10
CA LEU A 106 1.36 -18.75 8.85
C LEU A 106 1.38 -17.31 8.34
N VAL A 107 1.37 -17.13 7.01
CA VAL A 107 1.37 -15.80 6.40
C VAL A 107 0.08 -15.06 6.73
N GLN A 108 -1.08 -15.71 6.60
CA GLN A 108 -2.37 -15.09 6.91
C GLN A 108 -2.49 -14.74 8.40
N GLU A 109 -2.16 -15.67 9.30
CA GLU A 109 -2.18 -15.43 10.74
C GLU A 109 -1.27 -14.27 11.16
N THR A 110 -0.10 -14.14 10.53
CA THR A 110 0.82 -13.03 10.79
C THR A 110 0.16 -11.68 10.53
N PHE A 111 -0.57 -11.55 9.42
CA PHE A 111 -1.28 -10.31 9.09
C PHE A 111 -2.47 -10.05 10.00
N LEU A 112 -3.29 -11.07 10.26
CA LEU A 112 -4.44 -10.96 11.17
C LEU A 112 -4.00 -10.50 12.56
N ASN A 113 -2.99 -11.13 13.14
CA ASN A 113 -2.47 -10.79 14.45
C ASN A 113 -1.83 -9.40 14.49
N PHE A 114 -1.07 -9.02 13.44
CA PHE A 114 -0.40 -7.73 13.38
C PHE A 114 -1.39 -6.57 13.32
N TYR A 115 -2.51 -6.74 12.60
CA TYR A 115 -3.51 -5.70 12.37
C TYR A 115 -4.79 -5.85 13.19
N GLU A 116 -4.86 -6.77 14.14
CA GLU A 116 -6.05 -7.04 14.96
C GLU A 116 -6.66 -5.77 15.61
N LYS A 117 -5.79 -4.83 16.04
CA LYS A 117 -6.19 -3.61 16.73
C LYS A 117 -6.22 -2.35 15.84
N GLU A 118 -5.91 -2.49 14.58
CA GLU A 118 -5.74 -1.37 13.65
C GLU A 118 -7.03 -1.08 12.89
N HIS A 119 -7.83 -0.15 13.39
CA HIS A 119 -9.17 0.16 12.85
C HIS A 119 -9.21 0.42 11.35
N PHE A 120 -8.20 1.06 10.79
CA PHE A 120 -8.16 1.46 9.38
C PHE A 120 -7.42 0.49 8.46
N VAL A 121 -7.00 -0.67 8.97
CA VAL A 121 -6.40 -1.73 8.16
C VAL A 121 -7.33 -2.95 8.21
N ARG A 122 -7.73 -3.45 7.05
CA ARG A 122 -8.56 -4.66 6.95
C ARG A 122 -7.78 -5.73 6.20
N VAL A 123 -7.51 -6.83 6.87
CA VAL A 123 -7.00 -8.05 6.22
C VAL A 123 -8.20 -8.80 5.69
N ILE A 124 -8.22 -9.08 4.39
CA ILE A 124 -9.38 -9.63 3.69
C ILE A 124 -9.00 -10.91 2.93
N ASP A 125 -9.99 -11.76 2.67
CA ASP A 125 -9.85 -13.10 2.08
C ASP A 125 -9.87 -13.13 0.54
N GLN A 126 -10.09 -11.97 -0.09
CA GLN A 126 -10.09 -11.84 -1.55
C GLN A 126 -9.28 -10.62 -1.97
N PRO A 127 -8.65 -10.62 -3.16
CA PRO A 127 -7.92 -9.47 -3.65
C PRO A 127 -8.78 -8.20 -3.72
N PRO A 128 -8.33 -7.08 -3.11
CA PRO A 128 -9.11 -5.86 -3.02
C PRO A 128 -9.22 -5.10 -4.34
N SER A 129 -10.28 -4.29 -4.44
CA SER A 129 -10.46 -3.31 -5.50
C SER A 129 -10.40 -1.88 -4.95
N VAL A 130 -9.88 -0.94 -5.71
CA VAL A 130 -9.82 0.48 -5.32
C VAL A 130 -11.20 1.08 -5.00
N LYS A 131 -12.27 0.54 -5.57
CA LYS A 131 -13.64 0.95 -5.24
C LYS A 131 -14.02 0.65 -3.79
N HIS A 132 -13.50 -0.43 -3.20
CA HIS A 132 -13.86 -0.86 -1.85
C HIS A 132 -13.35 0.07 -0.74
N VAL A 133 -12.41 0.97 -1.07
CA VAL A 133 -11.80 1.91 -0.11
C VAL A 133 -12.01 3.38 -0.50
N ARG A 134 -12.59 3.64 -1.68
CA ARG A 134 -12.76 4.99 -2.22
C ARG A 134 -13.54 5.90 -1.25
N GLY A 135 -13.02 7.09 -0.96
CA GLY A 135 -13.60 8.06 -0.05
C GLY A 135 -13.44 7.75 1.44
N SER A 136 -12.79 6.64 1.78
CA SER A 136 -12.57 6.22 3.17
C SER A 136 -11.11 6.25 3.57
N ASN A 137 -10.85 6.14 4.88
CA ASN A 137 -9.49 6.03 5.42
C ASN A 137 -9.02 4.58 5.57
N TYR A 138 -9.71 3.62 4.99
CA TYR A 138 -9.32 2.21 5.05
C TYR A 138 -8.17 1.88 4.10
N CYS A 139 -7.37 0.90 4.52
CA CYS A 139 -6.44 0.14 3.69
C CYS A 139 -6.88 -1.32 3.72
N ASP A 140 -7.27 -1.88 2.58
CA ASP A 140 -7.55 -3.30 2.45
C ASP A 140 -6.29 -4.02 2.02
N ILE A 141 -5.98 -5.13 2.68
CA ILE A 141 -4.80 -5.95 2.38
C ILE A 141 -5.24 -7.40 2.22
N TYR A 142 -4.87 -7.98 1.10
CA TYR A 142 -4.91 -9.41 0.83
C TYR A 142 -3.47 -9.94 0.81
N VAL A 143 -3.25 -11.10 1.36
CA VAL A 143 -1.96 -11.77 1.35
C VAL A 143 -2.12 -13.24 1.00
N THR A 144 -1.17 -13.79 0.27
CA THR A 144 -1.10 -15.21 -0.09
C THR A 144 0.35 -15.64 -0.33
N TYR A 145 0.61 -16.93 -0.19
CA TYR A 145 1.88 -17.54 -0.53
C TYR A 145 1.74 -18.39 -1.80
N ASP A 146 2.50 -18.06 -2.83
CA ASP A 146 2.58 -18.87 -4.06
C ASP A 146 3.75 -19.85 -3.94
N GLU A 147 3.44 -21.09 -3.51
CA GLU A 147 4.41 -22.19 -3.38
C GLU A 147 5.16 -22.47 -4.69
N ARG A 148 4.49 -22.32 -5.83
CA ARG A 148 5.05 -22.59 -7.15
C ARG A 148 6.21 -21.66 -7.51
N THR A 149 6.17 -20.43 -7.05
CA THR A 149 7.19 -19.40 -7.34
C THR A 149 8.02 -19.02 -6.13
N ASP A 150 7.73 -19.61 -4.97
CA ASP A 150 8.33 -19.28 -3.68
C ASP A 150 8.28 -17.77 -3.42
N ARG A 151 7.06 -17.20 -3.44
CA ARG A 151 6.84 -15.78 -3.22
C ARG A 151 5.64 -15.52 -2.31
N ILE A 152 5.82 -14.65 -1.33
CA ILE A 152 4.71 -14.03 -0.63
C ILE A 152 4.23 -12.85 -1.46
N ILE A 153 2.95 -12.89 -1.82
CA ILE A 153 2.30 -11.85 -2.63
C ILE A 153 1.33 -11.10 -1.74
N THR A 154 1.41 -9.78 -1.72
CA THR A 154 0.39 -8.96 -1.09
C THR A 154 -0.28 -8.05 -2.12
N VAL A 155 -1.57 -7.83 -1.95
CA VAL A 155 -2.31 -6.82 -2.71
C VAL A 155 -2.96 -5.86 -1.73
N SER A 156 -2.68 -4.59 -1.85
CA SER A 156 -3.29 -3.57 -1.00
C SER A 156 -3.95 -2.46 -1.81
N THR A 157 -5.03 -1.90 -1.24
CA THR A 157 -5.72 -0.75 -1.85
C THR A 157 -5.98 0.35 -0.83
N ILE A 158 -5.84 1.59 -1.28
CA ILE A 158 -6.19 2.79 -0.52
C ILE A 158 -6.85 3.83 -1.42
N ASP A 159 -7.59 4.75 -0.83
CA ASP A 159 -7.88 6.04 -1.49
C ASP A 159 -6.64 6.94 -1.40
N ASN A 160 -6.11 7.35 -2.54
CA ASN A 160 -4.87 8.14 -2.62
C ASN A 160 -5.01 9.55 -2.02
N LEU A 161 -6.21 10.11 -1.95
CA LEU A 161 -6.47 11.43 -1.37
C LEU A 161 -6.89 11.38 0.10
N VAL A 162 -7.38 10.25 0.58
CA VAL A 162 -7.77 10.06 1.99
C VAL A 162 -6.67 9.33 2.74
N LYS A 163 -6.60 7.99 2.72
CA LYS A 163 -5.56 7.21 3.42
C LYS A 163 -4.15 7.50 2.89
N GLY A 164 -4.04 7.84 1.61
CA GLY A 164 -2.77 8.22 0.98
C GLY A 164 -2.33 9.67 1.26
N ALA A 165 -3.20 10.54 1.80
CA ALA A 165 -2.91 11.97 1.99
C ALA A 165 -3.63 12.55 3.21
N ALA A 166 -4.74 13.27 3.01
CA ALA A 166 -5.39 14.07 4.06
C ALA A 166 -5.92 13.21 5.23
N GLY A 167 -6.46 12.04 4.95
CA GLY A 167 -6.97 11.15 5.99
C GLY A 167 -5.86 10.62 6.91
N GLN A 168 -4.70 10.27 6.36
CA GLN A 168 -3.54 9.88 7.16
C GLN A 168 -3.01 11.06 7.98
N ALA A 169 -3.04 12.28 7.45
CA ALA A 169 -2.63 13.47 8.21
C ALA A 169 -3.56 13.72 9.41
N ILE A 170 -4.88 13.58 9.24
CA ILE A 170 -5.86 13.67 10.32
C ILE A 170 -5.67 12.54 11.34
N GLN A 171 -5.46 11.30 10.89
CA GLN A 171 -5.19 10.17 11.76
C GLN A 171 -3.94 10.40 12.60
N ASN A 172 -2.85 10.86 12.01
CA ASN A 172 -1.61 11.20 12.72
C ASN A 172 -1.86 12.32 13.74
N MET A 173 -2.60 13.37 13.36
CA MET A 173 -2.97 14.46 14.28
C MET A 173 -3.76 13.90 15.48
N ASN A 174 -4.75 13.05 15.27
CA ASN A 174 -5.55 12.45 16.34
C ASN A 174 -4.65 11.68 17.33
N ILE A 175 -3.73 10.86 16.81
CA ILE A 175 -2.78 10.09 17.64
C ILE A 175 -1.84 11.04 18.40
N MET A 176 -1.25 12.02 17.75
CA MET A 176 -0.31 12.97 18.37
C MET A 176 -0.95 13.77 19.51
N PHE A 177 -2.21 14.17 19.35
CA PHE A 177 -2.97 14.91 20.36
C PHE A 177 -3.78 14.02 21.31
N ARG A 178 -3.58 12.69 21.26
CA ARG A 178 -4.28 11.70 22.08
C ARG A 178 -5.81 11.78 21.98
N LEU A 179 -6.29 12.15 20.81
CA LEU A 179 -7.71 12.09 20.45
C LEU A 179 -8.06 10.66 20.02
N ILE A 180 -9.35 10.37 19.95
CA ILE A 180 -9.81 9.10 19.36
C ILE A 180 -9.35 9.06 17.91
N GLU A 181 -8.55 8.06 17.55
CA GLU A 181 -7.88 7.94 16.25
C GLU A 181 -8.83 8.12 15.05
N GLN A 182 -10.06 7.65 15.21
CA GLN A 182 -11.08 7.62 14.16
C GLN A 182 -11.86 8.94 14.01
N ASN A 183 -11.61 9.95 14.85
CA ASN A 183 -12.35 11.20 14.80
C ASN A 183 -12.23 11.88 13.43
N GLY A 184 -13.38 12.19 12.80
CA GLY A 184 -13.45 12.79 11.47
C GLY A 184 -13.12 11.85 10.31
N LEU A 185 -12.90 10.55 10.55
CA LEU A 185 -12.45 9.59 9.53
C LEU A 185 -13.39 8.38 9.35
N LYS A 186 -14.57 8.38 9.97
CA LYS A 186 -15.53 7.25 9.96
C LYS A 186 -16.38 7.14 8.68
N ASN A 187 -15.95 7.75 7.60
CA ASN A 187 -16.69 7.68 6.35
C ASN A 187 -16.67 6.25 5.79
N ALA A 188 -17.84 5.73 5.44
CA ALA A 188 -17.93 4.49 4.67
C ALA A 188 -17.37 4.71 3.26
N PRO A 189 -16.81 3.65 2.64
CA PRO A 189 -16.40 3.73 1.24
C PRO A 189 -17.56 4.14 0.32
N LEU A 190 -17.24 4.97 -0.66
CA LEU A 190 -18.18 5.39 -1.73
C LEU A 190 -18.21 4.29 -2.79
N SER A 191 -18.77 3.14 -2.48
CA SER A 191 -18.97 2.06 -3.44
C SER A 191 -20.39 2.09 -3.96
N PRO A 192 -20.61 2.23 -5.26
CA PRO A 192 -21.71 1.59 -5.92
C PRO A 192 -21.23 0.21 -6.38
#